data_369bf3ee5060c5f2bdcfb63079893655
#
_entry.id   369bf3ee5060c5f2bdcfb63079893655
#
_cell.length_a   1.000
_cell.length_b   1.000
_cell.length_c   1.000
_cell.angle_alpha   90.00
_cell.angle_beta   90.00
_cell.angle_gamma   90.00
#
_symmetry.space_group_name_H-M   'P 1'
#
loop_
_entity.id
_entity.type
_entity.pdbx_description
1 polymer ?
#
loop_
_entity_poly.entity_id
_entity_poly.type
_entity_poly.pdbx_seq_one_letter_code
_entity_poly.pdbx_strand_id
1 'polypeptide(L)'
;MSRIIFSRRLFLGFLPLALATPAFAVGAPAEEHPSISFMNQLGEDLLHAHRLGTKSAVLRVVLRYADIGSIANQSISGHDVPDGEEEDYQRGVARFIARYIAEQSRTYPVAKFEVGEATIDKDKNVLVDSKVFMMAGQVYSVSWKLNWVGGSYKVADARFLGFSMVNQERSIFSDYISKNAGDVKSLIVALLRQ
;
A
#
# COMPACT_ATOMS: atom_id res chain seq x y z
N MET A 1 -40.74 94.87 -12.47
CA MET A 1 -41.39 93.84 -13.32
C MET A 1 -40.29 92.89 -13.82
N SER A 2 -40.25 91.67 -13.37
CA SER A 2 -39.89 90.62 -14.22
C SER A 2 -39.49 89.35 -13.45
N ARG A 3 -39.94 88.32 -13.94
CA ARG A 3 -40.14 86.99 -13.38
C ARG A 3 -38.87 86.21 -13.14
N ILE A 4 -38.86 85.56 -11.99
CA ILE A 4 -37.91 84.54 -11.61
C ILE A 4 -38.34 83.23 -12.27
N ILE A 5 -37.43 82.57 -12.99
CA ILE A 5 -37.64 81.25 -13.53
C ILE A 5 -36.68 80.29 -12.79
N PHE A 6 -37.28 79.40 -12.00
CA PHE A 6 -36.58 78.28 -11.36
C PHE A 6 -36.24 77.20 -12.38
N SER A 7 -34.98 76.88 -12.50
CA SER A 7 -34.56 75.73 -13.27
C SER A 7 -34.19 74.61 -12.32
N ARG A 8 -34.98 73.53 -12.35
CA ARG A 8 -34.75 72.30 -11.63
C ARG A 8 -33.66 71.52 -12.36
N ARG A 9 -32.48 71.38 -11.76
CA ARG A 9 -31.46 70.40 -12.18
C ARG A 9 -31.75 69.09 -11.52
N LEU A 10 -32.18 68.11 -12.32
CA LEU A 10 -32.22 66.70 -11.94
C LEU A 10 -30.78 66.15 -11.79
N PHE A 11 -30.43 65.76 -10.58
CA PHE A 11 -29.25 64.94 -10.34
C PHE A 11 -29.62 63.48 -10.62
N LEU A 12 -29.19 62.94 -11.76
CA LEU A 12 -29.19 61.55 -12.03
C LEU A 12 -28.00 60.93 -11.26
N GLY A 13 -28.28 60.26 -10.13
CA GLY A 13 -27.31 59.51 -9.40
C GLY A 13 -26.97 58.25 -10.18
N PHE A 14 -25.74 58.16 -10.66
CA PHE A 14 -25.14 56.88 -11.16
C PHE A 14 -24.87 55.98 -9.95
N LEU A 15 -25.64 54.90 -9.81
CA LEU A 15 -25.34 53.80 -8.92
C LEU A 15 -24.30 52.93 -9.62
N PRO A 16 -23.09 52.70 -9.05
CA PRO A 16 -22.20 51.69 -9.61
C PRO A 16 -22.75 50.31 -9.30
N LEU A 17 -23.17 49.60 -10.34
CA LEU A 17 -23.50 48.18 -10.27
C LEU A 17 -22.21 47.40 -9.99
N ALA A 18 -21.97 47.04 -8.73
CA ALA A 18 -20.88 46.14 -8.35
C ALA A 18 -21.19 44.76 -8.91
N LEU A 19 -20.51 44.39 -9.99
CA LEU A 19 -20.46 43.04 -10.49
C LEU A 19 -19.68 42.19 -9.46
N ALA A 20 -20.42 41.52 -8.59
CA ALA A 20 -19.86 40.46 -7.74
C ALA A 20 -19.42 39.30 -8.65
N THR A 21 -18.15 39.23 -8.93
CA THR A 21 -17.55 38.01 -9.54
C THR A 21 -17.68 36.87 -8.52
N PRO A 22 -18.30 35.74 -8.90
CA PRO A 22 -18.25 34.57 -8.02
C PRO A 22 -16.78 34.15 -7.86
N ALA A 23 -16.26 34.29 -6.64
CA ALA A 23 -14.99 33.66 -6.27
C ALA A 23 -15.23 32.15 -6.35
N PHE A 24 -14.75 31.52 -7.41
CA PHE A 24 -14.59 30.09 -7.41
C PHE A 24 -13.61 29.77 -6.26
N ALA A 25 -14.16 29.23 -5.17
CA ALA A 25 -13.33 28.61 -4.14
C ALA A 25 -12.55 27.52 -4.84
N VAL A 26 -11.28 27.75 -5.11
CA VAL A 26 -10.33 26.71 -5.43
C VAL A 26 -10.35 25.79 -4.21
N GLY A 27 -11.03 24.65 -4.35
CA GLY A 27 -11.08 23.64 -3.28
C GLY A 27 -9.65 23.38 -2.82
N ALA A 28 -9.42 23.44 -1.51
CA ALA A 28 -8.14 23.00 -0.96
C ALA A 28 -7.82 21.62 -1.56
N PRO A 29 -6.57 21.35 -1.97
CA PRO A 29 -6.21 20.03 -2.45
C PRO A 29 -6.66 19.02 -1.40
N ALA A 30 -7.42 18.01 -1.82
CA ALA A 30 -7.84 16.95 -0.93
C ALA A 30 -6.59 16.39 -0.26
N GLU A 31 -6.53 16.41 1.08
CA GLU A 31 -5.38 15.86 1.81
C GLU A 31 -5.21 14.41 1.39
N GLU A 32 -4.07 14.11 0.80
CA GLU A 32 -3.73 12.77 0.37
C GLU A 32 -3.72 11.83 1.59
N HIS A 33 -4.41 10.69 1.48
CA HIS A 33 -4.51 9.76 2.61
C HIS A 33 -3.10 9.34 3.06
N PRO A 34 -2.77 9.34 4.37
CA PRO A 34 -1.40 9.08 4.85
C PRO A 34 -0.79 7.74 4.39
N SER A 35 -1.65 6.76 4.05
CA SER A 35 -1.21 5.49 3.47
C SER A 35 -0.54 5.63 2.10
N ILE A 36 -0.85 6.68 1.34
CA ILE A 36 -0.24 6.93 0.02
C ILE A 36 1.24 7.27 0.19
N SER A 37 1.57 8.18 1.11
CA SER A 37 2.97 8.51 1.43
C SER A 37 3.74 7.28 1.92
N PHE A 38 3.14 6.46 2.79
CA PHE A 38 3.71 5.19 3.22
C PHE A 38 3.99 4.25 2.03
N MET A 39 3.03 4.11 1.12
CA MET A 39 3.17 3.24 -0.05
C MET A 39 4.19 3.75 -1.08
N ASN A 40 4.30 5.06 -1.25
CA ASN A 40 5.34 5.65 -2.08
C ASN A 40 6.74 5.28 -1.55
N GLN A 41 6.96 5.43 -0.24
CA GLN A 41 8.24 5.07 0.38
C GLN A 41 8.52 3.55 0.30
N LEU A 42 7.51 2.71 0.56
CA LEU A 42 7.62 1.26 0.33
C LEU A 42 8.01 0.95 -1.11
N GLY A 43 7.34 1.58 -2.09
CA GLY A 43 7.59 1.36 -3.50
C GLY A 43 9.03 1.71 -3.92
N GLU A 44 9.54 2.85 -3.44
CA GLU A 44 10.93 3.27 -3.69
C GLU A 44 11.94 2.28 -3.07
N ASP A 45 11.76 1.92 -1.80
CA ASP A 45 12.65 0.99 -1.10
C ASP A 45 12.60 -0.41 -1.73
N LEU A 46 11.39 -0.88 -2.11
CA LEU A 46 11.23 -2.18 -2.76
C LEU A 46 11.85 -2.19 -4.16
N LEU A 47 11.68 -1.13 -4.95
CA LEU A 47 12.28 -1.00 -6.26
C LEU A 47 13.81 -0.95 -6.17
N HIS A 48 14.34 -0.25 -5.17
CA HIS A 48 15.78 -0.24 -4.91
C HIS A 48 16.30 -1.64 -4.55
N ALA A 49 15.64 -2.34 -3.61
CA ALA A 49 16.00 -3.71 -3.23
C ALA A 49 15.88 -4.70 -4.40
N HIS A 50 14.86 -4.52 -5.24
CA HIS A 50 14.65 -5.30 -6.46
C HIS A 50 15.83 -5.13 -7.45
N ARG A 51 16.32 -3.91 -7.65
CA ARG A 51 17.50 -3.64 -8.50
C ARG A 51 18.79 -4.27 -7.95
N LEU A 52 18.95 -4.34 -6.64
CA LEU A 52 20.07 -5.03 -6.00
C LEU A 52 19.96 -6.56 -6.18
N GLY A 53 18.76 -7.12 -6.31
CA GLY A 53 18.49 -8.54 -6.57
C GLY A 53 18.98 -9.49 -5.46
N THR A 54 19.21 -8.98 -4.23
CA THR A 54 19.70 -9.76 -3.11
C THR A 54 18.63 -10.03 -2.07
N LYS A 55 18.61 -11.26 -1.52
CA LYS A 55 17.69 -11.64 -0.43
C LYS A 55 17.80 -10.66 0.76
N SER A 56 19.01 -10.27 1.13
CA SER A 56 19.25 -9.39 2.29
C SER A 56 18.69 -7.96 2.07
N ALA A 57 18.75 -7.44 0.84
CA ALA A 57 18.16 -6.13 0.54
C ALA A 57 16.64 -6.19 0.66
N VAL A 58 16.00 -7.21 0.08
CA VAL A 58 14.55 -7.40 0.17
C VAL A 58 14.12 -7.70 1.60
N LEU A 59 14.87 -8.51 2.36
CA LEU A 59 14.54 -8.81 3.76
C LEU A 59 14.46 -7.55 4.63
N ARG A 60 15.36 -6.58 4.44
CA ARG A 60 15.27 -5.30 5.15
C ARG A 60 13.98 -4.55 4.87
N VAL A 61 13.53 -4.56 3.62
CA VAL A 61 12.25 -3.93 3.23
C VAL A 61 11.09 -4.68 3.86
N VAL A 62 11.06 -6.02 3.77
CA VAL A 62 10.02 -6.86 4.37
C VAL A 62 9.91 -6.61 5.87
N LEU A 63 11.02 -6.64 6.62
CA LEU A 63 11.02 -6.40 8.07
C LEU A 63 10.57 -4.97 8.45
N ARG A 64 10.83 -4.00 7.59
CA ARG A 64 10.43 -2.60 7.83
C ARG A 64 8.95 -2.35 7.57
N TYR A 65 8.39 -2.93 6.51
CA TYR A 65 7.09 -2.54 5.98
C TYR A 65 6.00 -3.58 6.17
N ALA A 66 6.31 -4.87 6.32
CA ALA A 66 5.30 -5.92 6.46
C ALA A 66 4.86 -6.12 7.92
N ASP A 67 3.60 -6.46 8.09
CA ASP A 67 3.03 -6.99 9.34
C ASP A 67 3.28 -8.49 9.40
N ILE A 68 4.53 -8.86 9.75
CA ILE A 68 4.96 -10.26 9.75
C ILE A 68 4.13 -11.10 10.72
N GLY A 69 3.74 -10.56 11.87
CA GLY A 69 2.89 -11.29 12.81
C GLY A 69 1.53 -11.65 12.20
N SER A 70 0.87 -10.69 11.56
CA SER A 70 -0.41 -10.92 10.87
C SER A 70 -0.26 -11.90 9.70
N ILE A 71 0.77 -11.74 8.87
CA ILE A 71 1.04 -12.62 7.72
C ILE A 71 1.31 -14.04 8.20
N ALA A 72 2.18 -14.23 9.19
CA ALA A 72 2.52 -15.52 9.76
C ALA A 72 1.28 -16.24 10.32
N ASN A 73 0.48 -15.55 11.13
CA ASN A 73 -0.75 -16.12 11.68
C ASN A 73 -1.75 -16.55 10.59
N GLN A 74 -1.85 -15.78 9.52
CA GLN A 74 -2.74 -16.11 8.40
C GLN A 74 -2.19 -17.25 7.54
N SER A 75 -0.88 -17.32 7.33
CA SER A 75 -0.23 -18.35 6.48
C SER A 75 -0.15 -19.73 7.14
N ILE A 76 -0.28 -19.83 8.47
CA ILE A 76 -0.33 -21.09 9.21
C ILE A 76 -1.74 -21.55 9.57
N SER A 77 -2.77 -20.80 9.18
CA SER A 77 -4.17 -21.06 9.58
C SER A 77 -4.57 -22.53 9.39
N GLY A 78 -5.07 -23.15 10.46
CA GLY A 78 -5.42 -24.57 10.51
C GLY A 78 -4.33 -25.45 11.14
N HIS A 79 -3.20 -24.87 11.55
CA HIS A 79 -2.14 -25.54 12.29
C HIS A 79 -1.67 -24.64 13.44
N ASP A 80 -1.21 -25.22 14.52
CA ASP A 80 -0.67 -24.50 15.65
C ASP A 80 0.86 -24.45 15.58
N VAL A 81 1.42 -23.27 15.81
CA VAL A 81 2.86 -23.11 16.00
C VAL A 81 3.20 -23.65 17.39
N PRO A 82 4.19 -24.53 17.57
CA PRO A 82 4.58 -25.03 18.86
C PRO A 82 5.05 -23.90 19.80
N ASP A 83 4.76 -24.03 21.08
CA ASP A 83 5.12 -23.04 22.10
C ASP A 83 6.62 -22.70 22.04
N GLY A 84 6.91 -21.40 22.04
CA GLY A 84 8.27 -20.87 21.97
C GLY A 84 8.91 -20.83 20.60
N GLU A 85 8.23 -21.30 19.54
CA GLU A 85 8.73 -21.28 18.15
C GLU A 85 8.16 -20.10 17.32
N GLU A 86 7.33 -19.24 17.90
CA GLU A 86 6.61 -18.17 17.21
C GLU A 86 7.57 -17.16 16.55
N GLU A 87 8.64 -16.77 17.25
CA GLU A 87 9.63 -15.84 16.71
C GLU A 87 10.41 -16.46 15.56
N ASP A 88 10.77 -17.73 15.67
CA ASP A 88 11.48 -18.47 14.65
C ASP A 88 10.59 -18.66 13.41
N TYR A 89 9.32 -18.97 13.62
CA TYR A 89 8.35 -19.07 12.54
C TYR A 89 8.19 -17.71 11.81
N GLN A 90 7.96 -16.61 12.53
CA GLN A 90 7.83 -15.28 11.93
C GLN A 90 9.11 -14.88 11.16
N ARG A 91 10.28 -15.15 11.71
CA ARG A 91 11.56 -14.91 11.06
C ARG A 91 11.70 -15.75 9.77
N GLY A 92 11.24 -16.99 9.83
CA GLY A 92 11.20 -17.90 8.68
C GLY A 92 10.28 -17.39 7.58
N VAL A 93 9.07 -16.92 7.92
CA VAL A 93 8.11 -16.32 6.99
C VAL A 93 8.71 -15.08 6.31
N ALA A 94 9.34 -14.17 7.08
CA ALA A 94 9.98 -12.99 6.52
C ALA A 94 11.10 -13.37 5.50
N ARG A 95 11.89 -14.40 5.79
CA ARG A 95 12.91 -14.91 4.87
C ARG A 95 12.32 -15.54 3.62
N PHE A 96 11.24 -16.29 3.77
CA PHE A 96 10.50 -16.87 2.65
C PHE A 96 10.02 -15.81 1.67
N ILE A 97 9.35 -14.76 2.18
CA ILE A 97 8.87 -13.63 1.38
C ILE A 97 10.05 -12.94 0.67
N ALA A 98 11.11 -12.66 1.42
CA ALA A 98 12.28 -11.97 0.87
C ALA A 98 12.97 -12.77 -0.23
N ARG A 99 13.09 -14.10 -0.05
CA ARG A 99 13.63 -15.00 -1.06
C ARG A 99 12.75 -15.01 -2.30
N TYR A 100 11.45 -15.20 -2.12
CA TYR A 100 10.50 -15.24 -3.23
C TYR A 100 10.59 -13.98 -4.09
N ILE A 101 10.54 -12.79 -3.47
CA ILE A 101 10.65 -11.51 -4.18
C ILE A 101 12.01 -11.39 -4.88
N ALA A 102 13.12 -11.74 -4.22
CA ALA A 102 14.46 -11.65 -4.81
C ALA A 102 14.66 -12.60 -6.00
N GLU A 103 14.07 -13.78 -5.96
CA GLU A 103 14.08 -14.73 -7.09
C GLU A 103 13.26 -14.21 -8.27
N GLN A 104 12.06 -13.66 -8.01
CA GLN A 104 11.22 -13.06 -9.05
C GLN A 104 11.87 -11.82 -9.67
N SER A 105 12.64 -11.05 -8.91
CA SER A 105 13.34 -9.85 -9.39
C SER A 105 14.24 -10.10 -10.59
N ARG A 106 14.84 -11.27 -10.67
CA ARG A 106 15.74 -11.65 -11.77
C ARG A 106 14.99 -12.02 -13.03
N THR A 107 13.81 -12.63 -12.87
CA THR A 107 12.98 -13.10 -14.00
C THR A 107 12.09 -11.99 -14.53
N TYR A 108 11.63 -11.13 -13.65
CA TYR A 108 10.64 -10.09 -13.93
C TYR A 108 11.15 -8.71 -13.48
N PRO A 109 12.09 -8.09 -14.22
CA PRO A 109 12.65 -6.80 -13.84
C PRO A 109 11.60 -5.68 -13.93
N VAL A 110 11.45 -4.96 -12.82
CA VAL A 110 10.52 -3.84 -12.68
C VAL A 110 11.20 -2.53 -13.07
N ALA A 111 10.54 -1.75 -13.93
CA ALA A 111 11.01 -0.44 -14.35
C ALA A 111 10.53 0.66 -13.39
N LYS A 112 9.25 0.62 -13.00
CA LYS A 112 8.57 1.69 -12.28
C LYS A 112 7.46 1.13 -11.40
N PHE A 113 7.18 1.84 -10.31
CA PHE A 113 6.05 1.62 -9.42
C PHE A 113 5.29 2.95 -9.28
N GLU A 114 3.97 2.90 -9.36
CA GLU A 114 3.08 4.04 -9.15
C GLU A 114 2.01 3.68 -8.13
N VAL A 115 1.86 4.51 -7.10
CA VAL A 115 0.79 4.37 -6.12
C VAL A 115 -0.48 5.01 -6.68
N GLY A 116 -1.59 4.32 -6.53
CA GLY A 116 -2.91 4.77 -6.92
C GLY A 116 -3.70 5.29 -5.71
N GLU A 117 -5.00 5.00 -5.71
CA GLU A 117 -5.91 5.50 -4.70
C GLU A 117 -5.89 4.62 -3.44
N ALA A 118 -6.18 5.26 -2.29
CA ALA A 118 -6.45 4.59 -1.03
C ALA A 118 -7.97 4.50 -0.81
N THR A 119 -8.45 3.32 -0.44
CA THR A 119 -9.85 3.07 -0.09
C THR A 119 -9.96 2.37 1.25
N ILE A 120 -11.12 2.48 1.89
CA ILE A 120 -11.40 1.76 3.14
C ILE A 120 -12.48 0.74 2.83
N ASP A 121 -12.21 -0.53 3.11
CA ASP A 121 -13.17 -1.60 2.91
C ASP A 121 -14.23 -1.65 4.04
N LYS A 122 -15.23 -2.55 3.86
CA LYS A 122 -16.31 -2.76 4.85
C LYS A 122 -15.81 -3.18 6.24
N ASP A 123 -14.64 -3.80 6.30
CA ASP A 123 -14.01 -4.29 7.52
C ASP A 123 -13.02 -3.26 8.12
N LYS A 124 -13.06 -2.02 7.59
CA LYS A 124 -12.20 -0.88 7.96
C LYS A 124 -10.70 -1.10 7.68
N ASN A 125 -10.35 -2.03 6.80
CA ASN A 125 -8.98 -2.15 6.33
C ASN A 125 -8.70 -1.06 5.30
N VAL A 126 -7.49 -0.53 5.32
CA VAL A 126 -7.01 0.39 4.29
C VAL A 126 -6.47 -0.44 3.12
N LEU A 127 -7.04 -0.22 1.95
CA LEU A 127 -6.59 -0.81 0.70
C LEU A 127 -5.95 0.29 -0.14
N VAL A 128 -4.78 0.02 -0.70
CA VAL A 128 -4.11 0.94 -1.62
C VAL A 128 -3.79 0.18 -2.90
N ASP A 129 -4.20 0.75 -4.02
CA ASP A 129 -3.87 0.18 -5.33
C ASP A 129 -2.54 0.76 -5.84
N SER A 130 -1.85 -0.02 -6.65
CA SER A 130 -0.63 0.40 -7.32
C SER A 130 -0.52 -0.21 -8.71
N LYS A 131 0.31 0.40 -9.56
CA LYS A 131 0.71 -0.14 -10.86
C LYS A 131 2.19 -0.45 -10.84
N VAL A 132 2.54 -1.64 -11.29
CA VAL A 132 3.91 -2.12 -11.46
C VAL A 132 4.19 -2.22 -12.95
N PHE A 133 5.14 -1.43 -13.43
CA PHE A 133 5.55 -1.39 -14.83
C PHE A 133 6.80 -2.24 -15.01
N MET A 134 6.71 -3.24 -15.86
CA MET A 134 7.81 -4.14 -16.15
C MET A 134 8.74 -3.54 -17.22
N MET A 135 10.02 -3.89 -17.18
CA MET A 135 10.97 -3.50 -18.22
C MET A 135 10.57 -3.99 -19.61
N ALA A 136 9.85 -5.10 -19.69
CA ALA A 136 9.33 -5.67 -20.95
C ALA A 136 8.01 -5.03 -21.42
N GLY A 137 7.55 -3.96 -20.76
CA GLY A 137 6.38 -3.16 -21.15
C GLY A 137 5.03 -3.59 -20.58
N GLN A 138 4.94 -4.73 -19.88
CA GLN A 138 3.69 -5.11 -19.23
C GLN A 138 3.43 -4.23 -18.01
N VAL A 139 2.14 -4.02 -17.69
CA VAL A 139 1.69 -3.28 -16.50
C VAL A 139 0.76 -4.18 -15.71
N TYR A 140 1.06 -4.31 -14.43
CA TYR A 140 0.25 -5.10 -13.49
C TYR A 140 -0.31 -4.22 -12.38
N SER A 141 -1.56 -4.49 -11.98
CA SER A 141 -2.17 -3.89 -10.81
C SER A 141 -1.92 -4.77 -9.58
N VAL A 142 -1.55 -4.13 -8.47
CA VAL A 142 -1.42 -4.77 -7.16
C VAL A 142 -2.27 -4.00 -6.17
N SER A 143 -3.11 -4.70 -5.40
CA SER A 143 -3.87 -4.12 -4.31
C SER A 143 -3.24 -4.54 -2.98
N TRP A 144 -2.90 -3.57 -2.15
CA TRP A 144 -2.21 -3.74 -0.87
C TRP A 144 -3.19 -3.57 0.27
N LYS A 145 -3.27 -4.56 1.16
CA LYS A 145 -4.01 -4.44 2.41
C LYS A 145 -3.06 -3.95 3.50
N LEU A 146 -3.42 -2.87 4.17
CA LEU A 146 -2.62 -2.26 5.22
C LEU A 146 -3.32 -2.38 6.57
N ASN A 147 -2.55 -2.76 7.59
CA ASN A 147 -2.92 -2.68 9.00
C ASN A 147 -2.25 -1.46 9.64
N TRP A 148 -2.87 -0.90 10.68
CA TRP A 148 -2.26 0.10 11.54
C TRP A 148 -1.66 -0.58 12.77
N VAL A 149 -0.34 -0.61 12.87
CA VAL A 149 0.39 -1.34 13.92
C VAL A 149 1.49 -0.45 14.50
N GLY A 150 1.48 -0.28 15.82
CA GLY A 150 2.54 0.47 16.52
C GLY A 150 2.72 1.92 16.03
N GLY A 151 1.64 2.59 15.63
CA GLY A 151 1.68 3.98 15.17
C GLY A 151 2.08 4.17 13.70
N SER A 152 2.12 3.11 12.90
CA SER A 152 2.42 3.17 11.46
C SER A 152 1.61 2.15 10.65
N TYR A 153 1.49 2.40 9.34
CA TYR A 153 0.97 1.37 8.44
C TYR A 153 1.96 0.22 8.28
N LYS A 154 1.41 -0.99 8.10
CA LYS A 154 2.15 -2.20 7.75
C LYS A 154 1.36 -2.98 6.70
N VAL A 155 2.05 -3.59 5.75
CA VAL A 155 1.44 -4.44 4.74
C VAL A 155 1.05 -5.77 5.36
N ALA A 156 -0.25 -6.09 5.32
CA ALA A 156 -0.81 -7.35 5.83
C ALA A 156 -1.09 -8.36 4.70
N ASP A 157 -1.28 -7.91 3.48
CA ASP A 157 -1.43 -8.75 2.27
C ASP A 157 -1.16 -7.93 1.02
N ALA A 158 -0.76 -8.60 -0.05
CA ALA A 158 -0.69 -8.05 -1.40
C ALA A 158 -1.47 -8.97 -2.34
N ARG A 159 -2.35 -8.38 -3.15
CA ARG A 159 -3.10 -9.10 -4.17
C ARG A 159 -2.57 -8.78 -5.55
N PHE A 160 -2.08 -9.79 -6.22
CA PHE A 160 -1.59 -9.72 -7.58
C PHE A 160 -2.52 -10.50 -8.50
N LEU A 161 -3.03 -9.85 -9.55
CA LEU A 161 -4.06 -10.43 -10.44
C LEU A 161 -5.28 -11.01 -9.69
N GLY A 162 -5.65 -10.41 -8.55
CA GLY A 162 -6.76 -10.85 -7.70
C GLY A 162 -6.41 -11.97 -6.71
N PHE A 163 -5.22 -12.56 -6.78
CA PHE A 163 -4.76 -13.61 -5.86
C PHE A 163 -4.03 -13.03 -4.65
N SER A 164 -4.48 -13.37 -3.45
CA SER A 164 -3.81 -13.00 -2.20
C SER A 164 -2.50 -13.77 -2.05
N MET A 165 -1.41 -13.05 -1.77
CA MET A 165 -0.10 -13.67 -1.55
C MET A 165 -0.06 -14.47 -0.25
N VAL A 166 -0.74 -13.99 0.80
CA VAL A 166 -0.86 -14.73 2.08
C VAL A 166 -1.62 -16.04 1.91
N ASN A 167 -2.68 -16.06 1.10
CA ASN A 167 -3.38 -17.33 0.80
C ASN A 167 -2.51 -18.29 -0.01
N GLN A 168 -1.67 -17.79 -0.88
CA GLN A 168 -0.69 -18.58 -1.62
C GLN A 168 0.35 -19.20 -0.67
N GLU A 169 0.89 -18.41 0.25
CA GLU A 169 1.80 -18.88 1.30
C GLU A 169 1.14 -19.96 2.15
N ARG A 170 -0.10 -19.74 2.59
CA ARG A 170 -0.88 -20.73 3.34
C ARG A 170 -0.96 -22.06 2.59
N SER A 171 -1.26 -22.03 1.32
CA SER A 171 -1.35 -23.25 0.50
C SER A 171 -0.01 -23.99 0.45
N ILE A 172 1.10 -23.25 0.24
CA ILE A 172 2.45 -23.82 0.20
C ILE A 172 2.82 -24.44 1.55
N PHE A 173 2.54 -23.74 2.66
CA PHE A 173 2.90 -24.21 4.01
C PHE A 173 2.06 -25.40 4.43
N SER A 174 0.74 -25.38 4.18
CA SER A 174 -0.14 -26.51 4.46
C SER A 174 0.24 -27.76 3.66
N ASP A 175 0.60 -27.59 2.39
CA ASP A 175 1.08 -28.69 1.54
C ASP A 175 2.40 -29.27 2.08
N TYR A 176 3.33 -28.40 2.51
CA TYR A 176 4.59 -28.84 3.12
C TYR A 176 4.34 -29.61 4.43
N ILE A 177 3.53 -29.06 5.34
CA ILE A 177 3.18 -29.70 6.62
C ILE A 177 2.53 -31.07 6.38
N SER A 178 1.58 -31.15 5.46
CA SER A 178 0.89 -32.40 5.11
C SER A 178 1.86 -33.49 4.60
N LYS A 179 2.85 -33.10 3.77
CA LYS A 179 3.89 -33.99 3.26
C LYS A 179 4.90 -34.41 4.34
N ASN A 180 4.96 -33.72 5.46
CA ASN A 180 5.85 -33.99 6.58
C ASN A 180 5.08 -34.45 7.83
N ALA A 181 4.06 -35.28 7.65
CA ALA A 181 3.30 -35.95 8.72
C ALA A 181 2.62 -34.95 9.71
N GLY A 182 2.30 -33.74 9.28
CA GLY A 182 1.71 -32.71 10.13
C GLY A 182 2.71 -31.94 10.98
N ASP A 183 4.01 -32.16 10.80
CA ASP A 183 5.06 -31.55 11.62
C ASP A 183 5.34 -30.10 11.24
N VAL A 184 4.81 -29.13 12.04
CA VAL A 184 5.06 -27.70 11.88
C VAL A 184 6.52 -27.33 12.17
N LYS A 185 7.22 -28.03 13.08
CA LYS A 185 8.63 -27.76 13.35
C LYS A 185 9.50 -27.98 12.12
N SER A 186 9.18 -28.99 11.33
CA SER A 186 9.90 -29.25 10.08
C SER A 186 9.74 -28.08 9.08
N LEU A 187 8.56 -27.45 9.03
CA LEU A 187 8.34 -26.23 8.23
C LEU A 187 9.23 -25.08 8.74
N ILE A 188 9.22 -24.81 10.05
CA ILE A 188 10.01 -23.73 10.65
C ILE A 188 11.50 -23.90 10.31
N VAL A 189 12.03 -25.11 10.50
CA VAL A 189 13.42 -25.43 10.14
C VAL A 189 13.70 -25.19 8.65
N ALA A 190 12.78 -25.60 7.77
CA ALA A 190 12.91 -25.39 6.32
C ALA A 190 12.89 -23.90 5.95
N LEU A 191 12.03 -23.11 6.57
CA LEU A 191 11.94 -21.65 6.36
C LEU A 191 13.21 -20.93 6.84
N LEU A 192 13.82 -21.35 7.94
CA LEU A 192 15.02 -20.72 8.50
C LEU A 192 16.30 -21.03 7.70
N ARG A 193 16.35 -22.14 6.97
CA ARG A 193 17.50 -22.55 6.14
C ARG A 193 17.59 -21.82 4.79
N GLN A 194 16.65 -20.96 4.47
CA GLN A 194 16.53 -20.28 3.15
C GLN A 194 17.44 -19.09 2.95
#